data_869d489dd57d7f33ee28b1d068009eb8
#
_entry.id   869d489dd57d7f33ee28b1d068009eb8
#
_cell.length_a   1.000
_cell.length_b   1.000
_cell.length_c   1.000
_cell.angle_alpha   90.00
_cell.angle_beta   90.00
_cell.angle_gamma   90.00
#
_symmetry.space_group_name_H-M   'P 1'
#
loop_
_entity.id
_entity.type
_entity.pdbx_description
1 polymer ?
#
loop_
_entity_poly.entity_id
_entity_poly.type
_entity_poly.pdbx_seq_one_letter_code
_entity_poly.pdbx_strand_id
1 'polypeptide(L)'
;MRFLCSTLVFGLCAAFCHAQTATDDATFLKQARAKYDAPFERNLQSFNCAVEFNWKQHFTEAVRLGDEGPDEEIAKLIQPIRNRVTVTRQNVAVSPGLTEGEVNKLPHGGMAEGLLEHAVQFSLNNWLAASNNAMLPPEGTPVHVEPSTSGYKLELKIQTFDVEMLLTRDMSLQSEAANGSASDRRETDFRSGPQGFLLTSFRQGEDGDFRPGKRIILTYTYQSVGGFQLPEQVAINRESHHEGWHYKLTDCNVQAAK
;
A
#
# COMPACT_ATOMS: atom_id res chain seq x y z
N MET A 1 41.98 -69.26 1.58
CA MET A 1 41.30 -68.46 2.56
C MET A 1 41.37 -67.02 2.07
N ARG A 2 40.39 -66.52 1.40
CA ARG A 2 39.29 -65.70 1.89
C ARG A 2 39.73 -64.40 2.51
N PHE A 3 39.50 -63.36 1.80
CA PHE A 3 38.77 -62.12 2.01
C PHE A 3 39.34 -61.10 1.04
N LEU A 4 38.60 -60.44 0.22
CA LEU A 4 37.97 -59.19 0.48
C LEU A 4 37.24 -58.66 -0.76
N CYS A 5 36.02 -58.49 -0.62
CA CYS A 5 35.24 -57.57 -1.49
C CYS A 5 34.71 -56.53 -0.56
N SER A 6 34.96 -55.25 -0.81
CA SER A 6 33.99 -54.17 -0.51
C SER A 6 34.56 -52.79 -0.73
N THR A 7 33.72 -51.91 -1.19
CA THR A 7 33.83 -50.45 -1.19
C THR A 7 34.33 -49.79 -2.44
N LEU A 8 33.37 -49.30 -3.20
CA LEU A 8 33.47 -48.01 -3.88
C LEU A 8 32.07 -47.67 -4.47
N VAL A 9 31.21 -47.18 -3.63
CA VAL A 9 30.00 -46.46 -4.05
C VAL A 9 29.83 -45.28 -3.09
N PHE A 10 30.55 -44.19 -3.33
CA PHE A 10 30.25 -42.87 -2.78
C PHE A 10 30.90 -41.83 -3.68
N GLY A 11 30.13 -41.15 -4.47
CA GLY A 11 30.67 -40.07 -5.27
C GLY A 11 29.87 -39.69 -6.50
N LEU A 12 28.52 -39.57 -6.40
CA LEU A 12 27.73 -39.05 -7.51
C LEU A 12 26.38 -38.47 -7.02
N CYS A 13 26.44 -37.54 -6.07
CA CYS A 13 25.23 -36.79 -5.63
C CYS A 13 25.47 -35.29 -5.38
N ALA A 14 26.52 -34.70 -5.93
CA ALA A 14 26.83 -33.29 -5.68
C ALA A 14 26.76 -32.36 -6.89
N ALA A 15 26.21 -32.81 -8.03
CA ALA A 15 26.22 -32.02 -9.27
C ALA A 15 24.86 -31.62 -9.81
N PHE A 16 23.77 -31.78 -9.04
CA PHE A 16 22.41 -31.45 -9.53
C PHE A 16 21.76 -30.23 -8.90
N CYS A 17 22.45 -29.41 -8.12
CA CYS A 17 21.82 -28.27 -7.41
C CYS A 17 22.01 -26.90 -8.05
N HIS A 18 22.58 -26.73 -9.22
CA HIS A 18 22.89 -25.38 -9.73
C HIS A 18 22.26 -24.98 -11.07
N ALA A 19 21.30 -25.73 -11.61
CA ALA A 19 20.68 -25.40 -12.89
C ALA A 19 19.18 -25.03 -12.79
N GLN A 20 18.63 -24.85 -11.58
CA GLN A 20 17.18 -24.75 -11.34
C GLN A 20 16.68 -23.33 -11.07
N THR A 21 17.54 -22.29 -11.05
CA THR A 21 17.16 -21.01 -10.41
C THR A 21 16.38 -20.03 -11.28
N ALA A 22 16.69 -19.84 -12.55
CA ALA A 22 16.07 -18.76 -13.32
C ALA A 22 14.60 -19.03 -13.75
N THR A 23 14.24 -20.28 -14.04
CA THR A 23 12.86 -20.65 -14.40
C THR A 23 11.96 -20.66 -13.15
N ASP A 24 12.52 -21.00 -12.00
CA ASP A 24 11.81 -21.03 -10.73
C ASP A 24 11.52 -19.61 -10.21
N ASP A 25 12.45 -18.65 -10.38
CA ASP A 25 12.31 -17.28 -9.91
C ASP A 25 11.19 -16.53 -10.67
N ALA A 26 11.12 -16.65 -11.99
CA ALA A 26 10.05 -16.08 -12.80
C ALA A 26 8.68 -16.72 -12.48
N THR A 27 8.65 -18.01 -12.28
CA THR A 27 7.43 -18.74 -11.88
C THR A 27 6.99 -18.34 -10.47
N PHE A 28 7.93 -18.17 -9.54
CA PHE A 28 7.65 -17.67 -8.20
C PHE A 28 7.01 -16.28 -8.24
N LEU A 29 7.63 -15.33 -8.98
CA LEU A 29 7.11 -13.97 -9.09
C LEU A 29 5.68 -13.95 -9.64
N LYS A 30 5.40 -14.73 -10.69
CA LYS A 30 4.06 -14.88 -11.25
C LYS A 30 3.06 -15.43 -10.22
N GLN A 31 3.44 -16.45 -9.45
CA GLN A 31 2.61 -17.02 -8.40
C GLN A 31 2.36 -16.02 -7.27
N ALA A 32 3.38 -15.26 -6.85
CA ALA A 32 3.25 -14.24 -5.84
C ALA A 32 2.27 -13.14 -6.29
N ARG A 33 2.43 -12.62 -7.51
CA ARG A 33 1.53 -11.60 -8.07
C ARG A 33 0.07 -12.07 -8.17
N ALA A 34 -0.16 -13.32 -8.53
CA ALA A 34 -1.50 -13.90 -8.65
C ALA A 34 -2.26 -14.01 -7.31
N LYS A 35 -1.58 -13.80 -6.18
CA LYS A 35 -2.22 -13.84 -4.86
C LYS A 35 -2.84 -12.52 -4.41
N TYR A 36 -2.57 -11.41 -5.12
CA TYR A 36 -3.09 -10.09 -4.77
C TYR A 36 -4.44 -9.83 -5.42
N ASP A 37 -5.31 -9.16 -4.68
CA ASP A 37 -6.55 -8.65 -5.26
C ASP A 37 -6.21 -7.46 -6.18
N ALA A 38 -6.36 -7.67 -7.48
CA ALA A 38 -6.10 -6.69 -8.52
C ALA A 38 -7.42 -6.34 -9.24
N PRO A 39 -8.26 -5.48 -8.66
CA PRO A 39 -9.60 -5.19 -9.18
C PRO A 39 -9.57 -4.62 -10.60
N PHE A 40 -8.55 -3.84 -10.96
CA PHE A 40 -8.38 -3.28 -12.29
C PHE A 40 -7.97 -4.32 -13.34
N GLU A 41 -7.37 -5.43 -12.94
CA GLU A 41 -7.11 -6.57 -13.81
C GLU A 41 -8.37 -7.44 -14.00
N ARG A 42 -9.35 -7.32 -13.09
CA ARG A 42 -10.64 -7.98 -13.12
C ARG A 42 -11.76 -7.09 -13.68
N ASN A 43 -11.44 -6.26 -14.68
CA ASN A 43 -12.35 -5.39 -15.40
C ASN A 43 -12.92 -4.19 -14.61
N LEU A 44 -12.47 -3.85 -13.43
CA LEU A 44 -12.79 -2.55 -12.84
C LEU A 44 -12.17 -1.44 -13.71
N GLN A 45 -12.97 -0.51 -14.20
CA GLN A 45 -12.46 0.65 -14.94
C GLN A 45 -12.26 1.85 -14.03
N SER A 46 -13.22 2.09 -13.17
CA SER A 46 -13.16 3.18 -12.19
C SER A 46 -14.14 2.94 -11.05
N PHE A 47 -13.92 3.64 -9.95
CA PHE A 47 -14.96 3.88 -8.95
C PHE A 47 -14.99 5.34 -8.54
N ASN A 48 -16.15 5.78 -8.06
CA ASN A 48 -16.37 7.13 -7.56
C ASN A 48 -17.10 7.05 -6.21
N CYS A 49 -16.56 7.72 -5.18
CA CYS A 49 -17.12 7.73 -3.84
C CYS A 49 -17.23 9.16 -3.29
N ALA A 50 -18.16 9.40 -2.38
CA ALA A 50 -18.12 10.55 -1.51
C ALA A 50 -17.05 10.35 -0.43
N VAL A 51 -16.37 11.44 -0.05
CA VAL A 51 -15.34 11.45 1.00
C VAL A 51 -15.92 12.14 2.24
N GLU A 52 -16.02 11.40 3.33
CA GLU A 52 -16.40 11.93 4.65
C GLU A 52 -15.16 12.03 5.54
N PHE A 53 -14.62 13.23 5.66
CA PHE A 53 -13.42 13.48 6.47
C PHE A 53 -13.80 13.81 7.92
N ASN A 54 -13.07 13.27 8.89
CA ASN A 54 -13.33 13.52 10.31
C ASN A 54 -12.62 14.80 10.80
N TRP A 55 -13.12 15.94 10.38
CA TRP A 55 -12.59 17.26 10.74
C TRP A 55 -12.54 17.50 12.25
N LYS A 56 -13.58 17.07 12.97
CA LYS A 56 -13.65 17.26 14.42
C LYS A 56 -12.50 16.56 15.12
N GLN A 57 -12.20 15.33 14.77
CA GLN A 57 -11.09 14.58 15.36
C GLN A 57 -9.76 15.26 15.01
N HIS A 58 -9.55 15.60 13.75
CA HIS A 58 -8.32 16.24 13.30
C HIS A 58 -8.03 17.53 14.08
N PHE A 59 -9.00 18.44 14.20
CA PHE A 59 -8.81 19.69 14.92
C PHE A 59 -8.68 19.51 16.43
N THR A 60 -9.38 18.55 17.03
CA THR A 60 -9.24 18.25 18.45
C THR A 60 -7.84 17.75 18.78
N GLU A 61 -7.25 16.94 17.92
CA GLU A 61 -5.90 16.44 18.08
C GLU A 61 -4.86 17.55 17.91
N ALA A 62 -5.00 18.41 16.89
CA ALA A 62 -4.13 19.56 16.68
C ALA A 62 -4.11 20.52 17.88
N VAL A 63 -5.26 20.89 18.42
CA VAL A 63 -5.37 21.76 19.61
C VAL A 63 -4.73 21.10 20.86
N ARG A 64 -4.92 19.80 21.06
CA ARG A 64 -4.30 19.07 22.17
C ARG A 64 -2.77 19.11 22.14
N LEU A 65 -2.20 19.27 20.96
CA LEU A 65 -0.75 19.32 20.74
C LEU A 65 -0.17 20.74 20.86
N GLY A 66 -1.02 21.73 21.13
CA GLY A 66 -0.60 23.12 21.29
C GLY A 66 -0.51 23.90 19.96
N ASP A 67 -0.97 23.29 18.86
CA ASP A 67 -1.16 24.02 17.62
C ASP A 67 -2.38 24.95 17.74
N GLU A 68 -2.30 26.15 17.20
CA GLU A 68 -3.45 27.03 17.03
C GLU A 68 -4.37 26.42 15.94
N GLY A 69 -5.06 25.32 16.32
CA GLY A 69 -6.02 24.68 15.45
C GLY A 69 -7.24 25.58 15.21
N PRO A 70 -7.90 25.45 14.07
CA PRO A 70 -9.14 26.17 13.82
C PRO A 70 -10.16 25.79 14.88
N ASP A 71 -10.93 26.78 15.31
CA ASP A 71 -11.98 26.69 16.31
C ASP A 71 -12.96 25.52 16.00
N GLU A 72 -13.52 24.91 17.03
CA GLU A 72 -14.55 23.85 16.91
C GLU A 72 -15.73 24.29 16.02
N GLU A 73 -16.02 25.58 15.95
CA GLU A 73 -17.01 26.14 15.06
C GLU A 73 -16.67 25.96 13.58
N ILE A 74 -15.41 26.08 13.20
CA ILE A 74 -14.95 25.86 11.82
C ILE A 74 -15.11 24.37 11.47
N ALA A 75 -14.76 23.48 12.39
CA ALA A 75 -14.97 22.03 12.17
C ALA A 75 -16.44 21.72 11.88
N LYS A 76 -17.39 22.37 12.58
CA LYS A 76 -18.83 22.20 12.34
C LYS A 76 -19.28 22.72 10.98
N LEU A 77 -18.68 23.83 10.50
CA LEU A 77 -19.00 24.40 9.20
C LEU A 77 -18.53 23.56 8.02
N ILE A 78 -17.33 22.96 8.13
CA ILE A 78 -16.75 22.16 7.05
C ILE A 78 -17.12 20.67 7.11
N GLN A 79 -17.56 20.16 8.27
CA GLN A 79 -17.95 18.75 8.43
C GLN A 79 -19.04 18.27 7.45
N PRO A 80 -20.03 19.07 7.03
CA PRO A 80 -21.02 18.67 6.04
C PRO A 80 -20.51 18.61 4.61
N ILE A 81 -19.36 19.20 4.31
CA ILE A 81 -18.80 19.23 2.95
C ILE A 81 -18.47 17.83 2.51
N ARG A 82 -18.91 17.45 1.33
CA ARG A 82 -18.70 16.14 0.72
C ARG A 82 -17.94 16.31 -0.56
N ASN A 83 -16.65 16.11 -0.49
CA ASN A 83 -15.81 15.95 -1.67
C ASN A 83 -16.08 14.59 -2.30
N ARG A 84 -15.81 14.45 -3.57
CA ARG A 84 -15.86 13.17 -4.27
C ARG A 84 -14.48 12.78 -4.76
N VAL A 85 -14.19 11.48 -4.70
CA VAL A 85 -12.96 10.93 -5.29
C VAL A 85 -13.33 10.00 -6.43
N THR A 86 -12.62 10.13 -7.54
CA THR A 86 -12.67 9.20 -8.66
C THR A 86 -11.32 8.51 -8.76
N VAL A 87 -11.34 7.18 -8.73
CA VAL A 87 -10.13 6.35 -8.87
C VAL A 87 -10.25 5.54 -10.15
N THR A 88 -9.23 5.65 -10.99
CA THR A 88 -9.03 4.84 -12.18
C THR A 88 -7.76 4.00 -12.01
N ARG A 89 -7.45 3.13 -12.95
CA ARG A 89 -6.19 2.37 -12.93
C ARG A 89 -4.94 3.24 -12.84
N GLN A 90 -5.01 4.49 -13.29
CA GLN A 90 -3.83 5.36 -13.47
C GLN A 90 -3.84 6.59 -12.57
N ASN A 91 -4.97 6.93 -11.99
CA ASN A 91 -5.12 8.22 -11.32
C ASN A 91 -6.13 8.21 -10.18
N VAL A 92 -5.85 9.03 -9.18
CA VAL A 92 -6.76 9.39 -8.09
C VAL A 92 -7.06 10.89 -8.23
N ALA A 93 -8.30 11.23 -8.55
CA ALA A 93 -8.76 12.61 -8.70
C ALA A 93 -9.78 12.94 -7.62
N VAL A 94 -9.54 14.02 -6.89
CA VAL A 94 -10.49 14.55 -5.90
C VAL A 94 -11.22 15.73 -6.52
N SER A 95 -12.54 15.70 -6.45
CA SER A 95 -13.40 16.82 -6.88
C SER A 95 -13.92 17.52 -5.64
N PRO A 96 -13.80 18.86 -5.56
CA PRO A 96 -14.25 19.61 -4.40
C PRO A 96 -15.75 19.51 -4.23
N GLY A 97 -16.21 19.52 -2.97
CA GLY A 97 -17.63 19.53 -2.61
C GLY A 97 -18.24 20.94 -2.62
N LEU A 98 -17.40 21.95 -2.71
CA LEU A 98 -17.77 23.36 -2.79
C LEU A 98 -17.13 24.01 -4.02
N THR A 99 -17.76 25.05 -4.52
CA THR A 99 -17.15 25.95 -5.50
C THR A 99 -16.05 26.80 -4.87
N GLU A 100 -15.10 27.27 -5.66
CA GLU A 100 -14.03 28.17 -5.19
C GLU A 100 -14.58 29.40 -4.45
N GLY A 101 -15.69 29.97 -4.92
CA GLY A 101 -16.35 31.10 -4.27
C GLY A 101 -16.98 30.77 -2.92
N GLU A 102 -17.38 29.51 -2.67
CA GLU A 102 -17.87 29.07 -1.38
C GLU A 102 -16.71 28.75 -0.43
N VAL A 103 -15.66 28.09 -0.93
CA VAL A 103 -14.43 27.82 -0.17
C VAL A 103 -13.82 29.11 0.37
N ASN A 104 -13.75 30.16 -0.45
CA ASN A 104 -13.18 31.45 -0.07
C ASN A 104 -14.00 32.20 0.99
N LYS A 105 -15.25 31.82 1.23
CA LYS A 105 -16.08 32.37 2.31
C LYS A 105 -15.91 31.67 3.66
N LEU A 106 -15.32 30.47 3.65
CA LEU A 106 -15.04 29.72 4.86
C LEU A 106 -13.70 30.15 5.46
N PRO A 107 -13.63 30.41 6.76
CA PRO A 107 -12.34 30.58 7.42
C PRO A 107 -11.46 29.36 7.17
N HIS A 108 -10.24 29.57 6.68
CA HIS A 108 -9.30 28.51 6.32
C HIS A 108 -9.82 27.47 5.30
N GLY A 109 -10.90 27.77 4.53
CA GLY A 109 -11.52 26.81 3.61
C GLY A 109 -10.57 26.25 2.57
N GLY A 110 -9.72 27.09 1.94
CA GLY A 110 -8.74 26.63 0.97
C GLY A 110 -7.66 25.72 1.57
N MET A 111 -7.25 25.96 2.82
CA MET A 111 -6.32 25.08 3.53
C MET A 111 -6.96 23.73 3.81
N ALA A 112 -8.19 23.72 4.33
CA ALA A 112 -8.91 22.48 4.64
C ALA A 112 -9.10 21.61 3.40
N GLU A 113 -9.50 22.22 2.27
CA GLU A 113 -9.68 21.52 1.01
C GLU A 113 -8.36 20.94 0.47
N GLY A 114 -7.28 21.72 0.49
CA GLY A 114 -5.95 21.25 0.06
C GLY A 114 -5.42 20.11 0.94
N LEU A 115 -5.64 20.16 2.25
CA LEU A 115 -5.25 19.08 3.17
C LEU A 115 -6.04 17.79 2.88
N LEU A 116 -7.35 17.90 2.66
CA LEU A 116 -8.19 16.75 2.33
C LEU A 116 -7.76 16.13 1.00
N GLU A 117 -7.58 16.95 -0.03
CA GLU A 117 -7.13 16.50 -1.35
C GLU A 117 -5.80 15.74 -1.24
N HIS A 118 -4.83 16.33 -0.56
CA HIS A 118 -3.52 15.72 -0.35
C HIS A 118 -3.62 14.39 0.42
N ALA A 119 -4.38 14.34 1.51
CA ALA A 119 -4.56 13.14 2.32
C ALA A 119 -5.20 12.00 1.52
N VAL A 120 -6.25 12.30 0.75
CA VAL A 120 -6.97 11.32 -0.08
C VAL A 120 -6.08 10.84 -1.23
N GLN A 121 -5.44 11.75 -1.95
CA GLN A 121 -4.54 11.38 -3.06
C GLN A 121 -3.38 10.54 -2.56
N PHE A 122 -2.70 10.95 -1.50
CA PHE A 122 -1.56 10.24 -0.94
C PHE A 122 -1.93 8.82 -0.55
N SER A 123 -2.99 8.64 0.24
CA SER A 123 -3.37 7.31 0.73
C SER A 123 -3.94 6.42 -0.37
N LEU A 124 -4.81 6.93 -1.24
CA LEU A 124 -5.38 6.12 -2.31
C LEU A 124 -4.40 5.80 -3.43
N ASN A 125 -3.35 6.60 -3.67
CA ASN A 125 -2.28 6.22 -4.58
C ASN A 125 -1.46 5.03 -4.05
N ASN A 126 -1.21 4.95 -2.73
CA ASN A 126 -0.58 3.78 -2.12
C ASN A 126 -1.47 2.53 -2.20
N TRP A 127 -2.78 2.69 -1.96
CA TRP A 127 -3.74 1.60 -2.19
C TRP A 127 -3.79 1.17 -3.66
N LEU A 128 -3.79 2.12 -4.59
CA LEU A 128 -3.82 1.88 -6.03
C LEU A 128 -2.58 1.09 -6.50
N ALA A 129 -1.41 1.40 -5.96
CA ALA A 129 -0.19 0.66 -6.23
C ALA A 129 -0.32 -0.82 -5.83
N ALA A 130 -0.88 -1.11 -4.64
CA ALA A 130 -1.16 -2.47 -4.20
C ALA A 130 -2.20 -3.16 -5.10
N SER A 131 -3.28 -2.46 -5.44
CA SER A 131 -4.39 -2.96 -6.24
C SER A 131 -4.08 -3.18 -7.73
N ASN A 132 -2.98 -2.60 -8.21
CA ASN A 132 -2.47 -2.82 -9.57
C ASN A 132 -1.31 -3.83 -9.62
N ASN A 133 -1.03 -4.55 -8.54
CA ASN A 133 0.16 -5.39 -8.40
C ASN A 133 1.49 -4.62 -8.60
N ALA A 134 1.47 -3.29 -8.48
CA ALA A 134 2.66 -2.47 -8.72
C ALA A 134 3.65 -2.48 -7.53
N MET A 135 3.27 -3.09 -6.41
CA MET A 135 4.18 -3.31 -5.27
C MET A 135 5.15 -4.48 -5.49
N LEU A 136 4.85 -5.39 -6.42
CA LEU A 136 5.77 -6.43 -6.84
C LEU A 136 6.31 -6.12 -8.24
N PRO A 137 7.52 -6.55 -8.57
CA PRO A 137 8.10 -6.34 -9.89
C PRO A 137 7.17 -6.87 -11.00
N PRO A 138 7.12 -6.23 -12.18
CA PRO A 138 6.39 -6.75 -13.32
C PRO A 138 6.87 -8.15 -13.71
N GLU A 139 5.99 -8.96 -14.33
CA GLU A 139 6.38 -10.24 -14.90
C GLU A 139 7.52 -10.04 -15.92
N GLY A 140 8.51 -10.93 -15.88
CA GLY A 140 9.69 -10.83 -16.73
C GLY A 140 10.82 -9.95 -16.20
N THR A 141 10.63 -9.25 -15.06
CA THR A 141 11.74 -8.59 -14.38
C THR A 141 12.72 -9.64 -13.86
N PRO A 142 14.03 -9.52 -14.16
CA PRO A 142 15.03 -10.39 -13.56
C PRO A 142 15.04 -10.18 -12.04
N VAL A 143 14.70 -11.22 -11.30
CA VAL A 143 14.74 -11.25 -9.83
C VAL A 143 15.55 -12.44 -9.38
N HIS A 144 16.17 -12.37 -8.24
CA HIS A 144 16.76 -13.50 -7.54
C HIS A 144 15.95 -13.79 -6.29
N VAL A 145 15.49 -15.02 -6.12
CA VAL A 145 14.62 -15.44 -5.01
C VAL A 145 15.38 -16.41 -4.11
N GLU A 146 15.50 -16.05 -2.85
CA GLU A 146 16.10 -16.90 -1.82
C GLU A 146 15.10 -17.23 -0.71
N PRO A 147 15.06 -18.49 -0.22
CA PRO A 147 14.32 -18.80 1.00
C PRO A 147 14.92 -18.05 2.19
N SER A 148 14.05 -17.53 3.06
CA SER A 148 14.44 -16.92 4.34
C SER A 148 13.73 -17.59 5.51
N THR A 149 14.12 -17.28 6.73
CA THR A 149 13.49 -17.84 7.95
C THR A 149 12.01 -17.48 8.06
N SER A 150 11.62 -16.31 7.59
CA SER A 150 10.23 -15.79 7.64
C SER A 150 9.44 -15.99 6.35
N GLY A 151 10.10 -16.41 5.25
CA GLY A 151 9.45 -16.55 3.94
C GLY A 151 10.45 -16.54 2.81
N TYR A 152 10.46 -15.47 2.00
CA TYR A 152 11.30 -15.33 0.83
C TYR A 152 11.93 -13.94 0.79
N LYS A 153 13.14 -13.87 0.26
CA LYS A 153 13.85 -12.64 -0.06
C LYS A 153 13.96 -12.54 -1.58
N LEU A 154 13.58 -11.41 -2.14
CA LEU A 154 13.76 -11.09 -3.55
C LEU A 154 14.80 -9.98 -3.66
N GLU A 155 15.76 -10.18 -4.53
CA GLU A 155 16.76 -9.18 -4.91
C GLU A 155 16.58 -8.85 -6.39
N LEU A 156 16.53 -7.57 -6.70
CA LEU A 156 16.42 -7.10 -8.08
C LEU A 156 17.09 -5.74 -8.24
N LYS A 157 17.32 -5.37 -9.49
CA LYS A 157 17.85 -4.06 -9.83
C LYS A 157 16.82 -3.26 -10.60
N ILE A 158 16.47 -2.08 -10.08
CA ILE A 158 15.60 -1.12 -10.75
C ILE A 158 16.46 0.10 -11.12
N GLN A 159 16.72 0.27 -12.42
CA GLN A 159 17.66 1.29 -12.92
C GLN A 159 19.02 1.17 -12.25
N THR A 160 19.39 2.08 -11.35
CA THR A 160 20.68 2.09 -10.61
C THR A 160 20.54 1.63 -9.17
N PHE A 161 19.31 1.32 -8.72
CA PHE A 161 19.03 0.93 -7.34
C PHE A 161 18.97 -0.58 -7.19
N ASP A 162 19.68 -1.09 -6.21
CA ASP A 162 19.52 -2.46 -5.74
C ASP A 162 18.32 -2.48 -4.77
N VAL A 163 17.31 -3.28 -5.07
CA VAL A 163 16.08 -3.37 -4.28
C VAL A 163 16.00 -4.74 -3.64
N GLU A 164 15.77 -4.75 -2.33
CA GLU A 164 15.49 -5.94 -1.55
C GLU A 164 14.03 -5.94 -1.14
N MET A 165 13.33 -7.05 -1.38
CA MET A 165 11.96 -7.26 -0.93
C MET A 165 11.89 -8.51 -0.05
N LEU A 166 11.20 -8.41 1.08
CA LEU A 166 10.91 -9.54 1.94
C LEU A 166 9.43 -9.92 1.79
N LEU A 167 9.17 -11.19 1.51
CA LEU A 167 7.84 -11.77 1.43
C LEU A 167 7.66 -12.78 2.56
N THR A 168 6.45 -12.89 3.04
CA THR A 168 6.04 -13.95 3.98
C THR A 168 6.02 -15.32 3.29
N ARG A 169 5.77 -16.39 4.03
CA ARG A 169 5.66 -17.76 3.47
C ARG A 169 4.47 -17.93 2.52
N ASP A 170 3.43 -17.15 2.70
CA ASP A 170 2.26 -17.11 1.80
C ASP A 170 2.43 -16.15 0.64
N MET A 171 3.64 -15.57 0.47
CA MET A 171 4.06 -14.67 -0.61
C MET A 171 3.43 -13.26 -0.53
N SER A 172 2.96 -12.81 0.62
CA SER A 172 2.59 -11.40 0.79
C SER A 172 3.84 -10.54 1.05
N LEU A 173 3.93 -9.38 0.43
CA LEU A 173 5.03 -8.43 0.64
C LEU A 173 5.00 -7.95 2.10
N GLN A 174 6.12 -8.01 2.76
CA GLN A 174 6.31 -7.55 4.13
C GLN A 174 7.10 -6.24 4.18
N SER A 175 8.15 -6.15 3.37
CA SER A 175 8.94 -4.93 3.28
C SER A 175 9.70 -4.83 1.95
N GLU A 176 10.02 -3.59 1.59
CA GLU A 176 10.86 -3.22 0.46
C GLU A 176 11.91 -2.20 0.95
N ALA A 177 13.13 -2.33 0.50
CA ALA A 177 14.20 -1.37 0.76
C ALA A 177 15.07 -1.18 -0.48
N ALA A 178 15.40 0.07 -0.83
CA ALA A 178 16.32 0.38 -1.89
C ALA A 178 17.73 0.63 -1.33
N ASN A 179 18.76 0.10 -2.02
CA ASN A 179 20.18 0.23 -1.66
C ASN A 179 20.52 -0.15 -0.21
N GLY A 180 19.73 -1.04 0.41
CA GLY A 180 19.87 -1.40 1.83
C GLY A 180 19.66 -0.23 2.80
N SER A 181 19.10 0.89 2.32
CA SER A 181 18.89 2.09 3.12
C SER A 181 17.66 1.96 3.98
N ALA A 182 17.81 2.21 5.28
CA ALA A 182 16.67 2.29 6.18
C ALA A 182 15.74 3.49 5.85
N SER A 183 16.27 4.54 5.20
CA SER A 183 15.48 5.71 4.80
C SER A 183 14.49 5.41 3.68
N ASP A 184 14.83 4.47 2.78
CA ASP A 184 13.98 4.11 1.65
C ASP A 184 13.17 2.84 1.91
N ARG A 185 13.07 2.45 3.19
CA ARG A 185 12.30 1.28 3.59
C ARG A 185 10.81 1.57 3.60
N ARG A 186 10.04 0.60 3.12
CA ARG A 186 8.58 0.54 3.22
C ARG A 186 8.19 -0.79 3.84
N GLU A 187 7.15 -0.79 4.64
CA GLU A 187 6.56 -2.00 5.20
C GLU A 187 5.08 -2.08 4.88
N THR A 188 4.60 -3.29 4.67
CA THR A 188 3.21 -3.54 4.30
C THR A 188 2.66 -4.69 5.10
N ASP A 189 1.37 -4.60 5.45
CA ASP A 189 0.61 -5.73 5.97
C ASP A 189 -0.56 -6.01 5.03
N PHE A 190 -0.79 -7.27 4.77
CA PHE A 190 -1.91 -7.76 3.96
C PHE A 190 -2.77 -8.72 4.77
N ARG A 191 -4.04 -8.76 4.43
CA ARG A 191 -4.95 -9.83 4.88
C ARG A 191 -5.51 -10.58 3.69
N SER A 192 -5.88 -11.83 3.88
CA SER A 192 -6.63 -12.57 2.88
C SER A 192 -8.02 -11.98 2.69
N GLY A 193 -8.37 -11.73 1.45
CA GLY A 193 -9.68 -11.31 1.01
C GLY A 193 -10.34 -12.37 0.11
N PRO A 194 -11.58 -12.16 -0.34
CA PRO A 194 -12.29 -13.12 -1.19
C PRO A 194 -11.60 -13.42 -2.52
N GLN A 195 -10.77 -12.51 -3.01
CA GLN A 195 -10.19 -12.55 -4.35
C GLN A 195 -8.66 -12.38 -4.34
N GLY A 196 -8.05 -12.41 -3.17
CA GLY A 196 -6.61 -12.24 -2.99
C GLY A 196 -6.26 -11.38 -1.80
N PHE A 197 -4.99 -11.04 -1.66
CA PHE A 197 -4.49 -10.19 -0.58
C PHE A 197 -4.97 -8.76 -0.72
N LEU A 198 -5.46 -8.21 0.38
CA LEU A 198 -5.88 -6.80 0.54
C LEU A 198 -4.88 -6.08 1.44
N LEU A 199 -4.37 -4.94 1.01
CA LEU A 199 -3.47 -4.10 1.79
C LEU A 199 -4.20 -3.57 3.03
N THR A 200 -3.74 -3.89 4.22
CA THR A 200 -4.33 -3.40 5.48
C THR A 200 -3.52 -2.31 6.13
N SER A 201 -2.20 -2.31 5.90
CA SER A 201 -1.31 -1.27 6.40
C SER A 201 -0.17 -1.03 5.43
N PHE A 202 0.25 0.23 5.35
CA PHE A 202 1.44 0.67 4.63
C PHE A 202 2.20 1.64 5.53
N ARG A 203 3.51 1.43 5.69
CA ARG A 203 4.38 2.27 6.50
C ARG A 203 5.55 2.74 5.67
N GLN A 204 5.86 4.01 5.77
CA GLN A 204 7.07 4.61 5.19
C GLN A 204 7.71 5.60 6.15
N GLY A 205 8.98 5.91 5.95
CA GLY A 205 9.66 6.96 6.69
C GLY A 205 9.09 8.34 6.36
N GLU A 206 8.94 9.19 7.37
CA GLU A 206 8.67 10.60 7.19
C GLU A 206 9.97 11.29 6.74
N ASP A 207 9.94 12.03 5.65
CA ASP A 207 11.13 12.65 5.05
C ASP A 207 12.31 11.68 4.85
N GLY A 208 12.00 10.41 4.55
CA GLY A 208 13.00 9.35 4.40
C GLY A 208 13.57 8.78 5.71
N ASP A 209 13.03 9.13 6.87
CA ASP A 209 13.46 8.62 8.18
C ASP A 209 12.51 7.54 8.70
N PHE A 210 12.89 6.28 8.58
CA PHE A 210 12.07 5.12 8.98
C PHE A 210 12.20 4.74 10.47
N ARG A 211 12.92 5.50 11.27
CA ARG A 211 13.05 5.20 12.71
C ARG A 211 11.70 5.27 13.42
N PRO A 212 11.52 4.50 14.51
CA PRO A 212 10.35 4.64 15.37
C PRO A 212 10.12 6.11 15.79
N GLY A 213 8.88 6.56 15.74
CA GLY A 213 8.53 7.96 15.98
C GLY A 213 8.64 8.89 14.76
N LYS A 214 9.10 8.38 13.61
CA LYS A 214 9.29 9.13 12.35
C LYS A 214 8.63 8.43 11.16
N ARG A 215 7.52 7.75 11.39
CA ARG A 215 6.84 6.99 10.33
C ARG A 215 5.47 7.56 10.03
N ILE A 216 5.09 7.48 8.76
CA ILE A 216 3.71 7.66 8.29
C ILE A 216 3.12 6.27 8.13
N ILE A 217 1.98 6.05 8.78
CA ILE A 217 1.27 4.77 8.79
C ILE A 217 -0.11 4.98 8.17
N LEU A 218 -0.37 4.30 7.06
CA LEU A 218 -1.68 4.21 6.44
C LEU A 218 -2.35 2.91 6.88
N THR A 219 -3.64 2.97 7.20
CA THR A 219 -4.45 1.77 7.45
C THR A 219 -5.74 1.81 6.66
N TYR A 220 -6.21 0.62 6.21
CA TYR A 220 -7.36 0.48 5.34
C TYR A 220 -8.33 -0.56 5.88
N THR A 221 -9.60 -0.23 5.88
CA THR A 221 -10.70 -1.21 5.92
C THR A 221 -11.39 -1.26 4.56
N TYR A 222 -12.23 -2.27 4.34
CA TYR A 222 -12.79 -2.56 3.02
C TYR A 222 -14.28 -2.76 3.07
N GLN A 223 -14.95 -2.30 2.00
CA GLN A 223 -16.35 -2.55 1.68
C GLN A 223 -16.46 -3.27 0.33
N SER A 224 -17.54 -4.04 0.15
CA SER A 224 -17.82 -4.69 -1.12
C SER A 224 -18.79 -3.84 -1.94
N VAL A 225 -18.39 -3.41 -3.14
CA VAL A 225 -19.22 -2.63 -4.05
C VAL A 225 -19.13 -3.25 -5.44
N GLY A 226 -20.27 -3.69 -5.99
CA GLY A 226 -20.32 -4.30 -7.33
C GLY A 226 -19.43 -5.55 -7.48
N GLY A 227 -19.14 -6.26 -6.39
CA GLY A 227 -18.27 -7.44 -6.38
C GLY A 227 -16.77 -7.13 -6.21
N PHE A 228 -16.39 -5.86 -6.09
CA PHE A 228 -15.01 -5.44 -5.82
C PHE A 228 -14.81 -5.05 -4.35
N GLN A 229 -13.61 -5.29 -3.82
CA GLN A 229 -13.20 -4.84 -2.49
C GLN A 229 -12.56 -3.46 -2.62
N LEU A 230 -13.28 -2.43 -2.20
CA LEU A 230 -12.82 -1.04 -2.22
C LEU A 230 -12.51 -0.56 -0.80
N PRO A 231 -11.60 0.41 -0.62
CA PRO A 231 -11.40 1.04 0.68
C PRO A 231 -12.73 1.59 1.24
N GLU A 232 -12.97 1.38 2.53
CA GLU A 232 -14.11 1.94 3.25
C GLU A 232 -13.65 3.05 4.18
N GLN A 233 -12.70 2.73 5.08
CA GLN A 233 -12.10 3.71 5.97
C GLN A 233 -10.60 3.73 5.74
N VAL A 234 -10.04 4.92 5.77
CA VAL A 234 -8.62 5.16 5.64
C VAL A 234 -8.18 6.02 6.80
N ALA A 235 -7.14 5.59 7.51
CA ALA A 235 -6.47 6.38 8.50
C ALA A 235 -5.01 6.64 8.09
N ILE A 236 -4.55 7.86 8.31
CA ILE A 236 -3.19 8.33 8.07
C ILE A 236 -2.66 8.83 9.41
N ASN A 237 -1.70 8.12 9.99
CA ASN A 237 -1.09 8.48 11.25
C ASN A 237 0.37 8.89 11.04
N ARG A 238 0.78 10.02 11.62
CA ARG A 238 2.17 10.46 11.67
C ARG A 238 2.69 10.26 13.08
N GLU A 239 3.65 9.38 13.27
CA GLU A 239 4.22 9.10 14.60
C GLU A 239 4.90 10.33 15.22
N SER A 240 5.52 11.18 14.39
CA SER A 240 6.24 12.39 14.85
C SER A 240 5.34 13.45 15.45
N HIS A 241 4.09 13.53 15.00
CA HIS A 241 3.16 14.60 15.36
C HIS A 241 1.96 14.12 16.16
N HIS A 242 1.82 12.82 16.39
CA HIS A 242 0.62 12.20 16.98
C HIS A 242 -0.69 12.58 16.27
N GLU A 243 -0.57 13.10 15.04
CA GLU A 243 -1.70 13.49 14.22
C GLU A 243 -2.24 12.27 13.46
N GLY A 244 -3.56 12.15 13.45
CA GLY A 244 -4.27 11.17 12.65
C GLY A 244 -5.30 11.84 11.76
N TRP A 245 -5.26 11.55 10.46
CA TRP A 245 -6.29 11.93 9.52
C TRP A 245 -7.15 10.70 9.21
N HIS A 246 -8.45 10.86 9.39
CA HIS A 246 -9.39 9.77 9.17
C HIS A 246 -10.47 10.21 8.21
N TYR A 247 -10.73 9.41 7.19
CA TYR A 247 -11.87 9.62 6.31
C TYR A 247 -12.54 8.30 5.95
N LYS A 248 -13.79 8.40 5.53
CA LYS A 248 -14.59 7.29 5.07
C LYS A 248 -15.00 7.53 3.61
N LEU A 249 -15.00 6.46 2.81
CA LEU A 249 -15.55 6.45 1.46
C LEU A 249 -16.96 5.88 1.51
N THR A 250 -17.94 6.71 1.11
CA THR A 250 -19.36 6.36 1.12
C THR A 250 -19.98 6.59 -0.27
N ASP A 251 -21.19 6.14 -0.48
CA ASP A 251 -21.91 6.29 -1.75
C ASP A 251 -21.07 5.94 -2.98
N CYS A 252 -20.38 4.82 -2.87
CA CYS A 252 -19.49 4.36 -3.91
C CYS A 252 -20.23 3.74 -5.08
N ASN A 253 -19.85 4.14 -6.29
CA ASN A 253 -20.31 3.56 -7.55
C ASN A 253 -19.12 3.04 -8.34
N VAL A 254 -19.28 1.89 -8.97
CA VAL A 254 -18.24 1.25 -9.79
C VAL A 254 -18.65 1.25 -11.26
N GLN A 255 -17.65 1.41 -12.13
CA GLN A 255 -17.75 1.15 -13.56
C GLN A 255 -16.87 -0.04 -13.89
N ALA A 256 -17.45 -1.08 -14.47
CA ALA A 256 -16.76 -2.26 -14.92
C ALA A 256 -16.92 -2.43 -16.43
N ALA A 257 -15.89 -2.95 -17.10
CA ALA A 257 -16.03 -3.39 -18.49
C ALA A 257 -17.00 -4.58 -18.55
N LYS A 258 -17.80 -4.61 -19.62
CA LYS A 258 -18.72 -5.71 -19.92
C LYS A 258 -17.98 -6.92 -20.48
#